data_d8d4a2fd66c05da087314895eecb55af
#
_entry.id   d8d4a2fd66c05da087314895eecb55af
#
_cell.length_a   1.000
_cell.length_b   1.000
_cell.length_c   1.000
_cell.angle_alpha   90.00
_cell.angle_beta   90.00
_cell.angle_gamma   90.00
#
_symmetry.space_group_name_H-M   'P 1'
#
loop_
_entity.id
_entity.type
_entity.pdbx_description
1 polymer ?
#
loop_
_entity_poly.entity_id
_entity_poly.type
_entity_poly.pdbx_seq_one_letter_code
_entity_poly.pdbx_strand_id
1 'polypeptide(L)'
;MAAKVTNNPTPESIVKLFNWVVNNRHLGWDIYDGLNSPLLRDIKSHYLRVLILQANKYCPINMRPFLKIEKGLDLKGMALFTQAYASLYSTTGDERYLTEMQNAVKFIKEKSLKEKCGYDCWASHYYPYTGIDRSTLSLETPDIIGTSQAIIALIESYKITKNAVEKEVASSAIEYLVNELFIDDVEIPFFKYTGSNEDPKLITLNASAQALEAISAFQKLEYRSDLQPICEKAAQTLLHTQRDDGSW
;
A
#
# COMPACT_ATOMS: atom_id res chain seq x y z
N MET A 1 -2.71 -27.61 6.85
CA MET A 1 -1.35 -28.16 7.07
C MET A 1 -0.59 -27.14 7.90
N ALA A 2 -0.17 -27.50 9.11
CA ALA A 2 0.69 -26.63 9.94
C ALA A 2 2.04 -26.47 9.22
N ALA A 3 2.47 -25.24 9.00
CA ALA A 3 3.77 -24.96 8.42
C ALA A 3 4.85 -25.59 9.32
N LYS A 4 5.75 -26.36 8.73
CA LYS A 4 6.90 -26.92 9.46
C LYS A 4 7.78 -25.72 9.86
N VAL A 5 7.82 -25.41 11.16
CA VAL A 5 8.82 -24.47 11.72
C VAL A 5 10.19 -25.03 11.35
N THR A 6 10.91 -24.34 10.49
CA THR A 6 12.28 -24.72 10.13
C THR A 6 13.21 -24.09 11.16
N ASN A 7 14.02 -24.89 11.85
CA ASN A 7 15.00 -24.46 12.85
C ASN A 7 16.22 -23.71 12.26
N ASN A 8 16.06 -23.05 11.11
CA ASN A 8 17.11 -22.19 10.59
C ASN A 8 17.15 -20.88 11.39
N PRO A 9 18.30 -20.51 11.97
CA PRO A 9 18.40 -19.28 12.71
C PRO A 9 18.11 -18.08 11.79
N THR A 10 17.26 -17.17 12.25
CA THR A 10 17.02 -15.91 11.55
C THR A 10 18.35 -15.16 11.36
N PRO A 11 18.69 -14.70 10.15
CA PRO A 11 19.91 -13.93 9.93
C PRO A 11 20.04 -12.75 10.90
N GLU A 12 21.23 -12.55 11.46
CA GLU A 12 21.47 -11.50 12.45
C GLU A 12 21.08 -10.10 11.94
N SER A 13 21.25 -9.85 10.65
CA SER A 13 20.85 -8.59 9.99
C SER A 13 19.35 -8.34 10.08
N ILE A 14 18.52 -9.37 9.94
CA ILE A 14 17.06 -9.27 10.07
C ILE A 14 16.67 -8.97 11.51
N VAL A 15 17.31 -9.63 12.48
CA VAL A 15 17.06 -9.38 13.91
C VAL A 15 17.46 -7.96 14.30
N LYS A 16 18.60 -7.47 13.80
CA LYS A 16 19.03 -6.08 14.00
C LYS A 16 18.05 -5.07 13.40
N LEU A 17 17.59 -5.33 12.16
CA LEU A 17 16.61 -4.49 11.50
C LEU A 17 15.28 -4.48 12.26
N PHE A 18 14.77 -5.64 12.65
CA PHE A 18 13.55 -5.76 13.45
C PHE A 18 13.64 -4.92 14.73
N ASN A 19 14.70 -5.11 15.52
CA ASN A 19 14.90 -4.38 16.76
C ASN A 19 14.98 -2.85 16.50
N TRP A 20 15.66 -2.44 15.42
CA TRP A 20 15.76 -1.02 15.06
C TRP A 20 14.39 -0.45 14.69
N VAL A 21 13.60 -1.15 13.87
CA VAL A 21 12.26 -0.72 13.44
C VAL A 21 11.33 -0.58 14.64
N VAL A 22 11.28 -1.59 15.52
CA VAL A 22 10.43 -1.59 16.72
C VAL A 22 10.83 -0.48 17.68
N ASN A 23 12.14 -0.31 17.96
CA ASN A 23 12.66 0.75 18.82
C ASN A 23 12.35 2.16 18.27
N ASN A 24 12.25 2.32 16.95
CA ASN A 24 11.82 3.55 16.30
C ASN A 24 10.30 3.62 16.08
N ARG A 25 9.52 2.69 16.65
CA ARG A 25 8.05 2.65 16.53
C ARG A 25 7.54 2.67 15.09
N HIS A 26 8.29 2.07 14.16
CA HIS A 26 8.02 2.07 12.71
C HIS A 26 7.99 3.48 12.08
N LEU A 27 8.35 4.51 12.81
CA LEU A 27 8.32 5.91 12.34
C LEU A 27 9.47 6.19 11.39
N GLY A 28 9.15 6.74 10.23
CA GLY A 28 10.11 7.13 9.20
C GLY A 28 9.78 8.46 8.54
N TRP A 29 10.73 8.95 7.76
CA TRP A 29 10.49 10.03 6.79
C TRP A 29 10.37 9.44 5.39
N ASP A 30 9.56 10.07 4.55
CA ASP A 30 9.45 9.76 3.14
C ASP A 30 10.21 10.79 2.29
N ILE A 31 10.61 10.39 1.08
CA ILE A 31 11.33 11.28 0.17
C ILE A 31 10.46 12.45 -0.35
N TYR A 32 9.15 12.32 -0.29
CA TYR A 32 8.18 13.30 -0.77
C TYR A 32 7.42 14.02 0.36
N ASP A 33 7.87 13.91 1.61
CA ASP A 33 7.19 14.46 2.78
C ASP A 33 7.37 15.98 2.98
N GLY A 34 8.02 16.67 2.04
CA GLY A 34 8.35 18.11 2.14
C GLY A 34 7.15 19.02 2.44
N LEU A 35 5.96 18.68 1.93
CA LEU A 35 4.73 19.43 2.18
C LEU A 35 4.09 19.12 3.54
N ASN A 36 4.60 18.16 4.30
CA ASN A 36 4.17 17.92 5.67
C ASN A 36 4.74 18.95 6.66
N SER A 37 5.65 19.80 6.19
CA SER A 37 6.17 20.91 6.98
C SER A 37 5.06 21.91 7.34
N PRO A 38 4.90 22.25 8.62
CA PRO A 38 3.96 23.31 9.03
C PRO A 38 4.32 24.69 8.44
N LEU A 39 5.56 24.87 7.98
CA LEU A 39 6.03 26.11 7.35
C LEU A 39 5.71 26.17 5.85
N LEU A 40 5.49 25.03 5.19
CA LEU A 40 5.37 24.92 3.73
C LEU A 40 4.02 24.40 3.25
N ARG A 41 3.22 23.78 4.11
CA ARG A 41 1.94 23.13 3.75
C ARG A 41 0.90 24.09 3.16
N ASP A 42 0.93 25.38 3.52
CA ASP A 42 -0.06 26.37 3.08
C ASP A 42 0.28 26.99 1.71
N ILE A 43 1.36 26.58 1.09
CA ILE A 43 1.76 27.03 -0.25
C ILE A 43 0.73 26.49 -1.27
N LYS A 44 0.05 27.43 -1.95
CA LYS A 44 -0.99 27.10 -2.94
C LYS A 44 -0.46 26.92 -4.37
N SER A 45 0.69 27.50 -4.69
CA SER A 45 1.28 27.43 -6.02
C SER A 45 1.72 26.00 -6.34
N HIS A 46 1.14 25.41 -7.38
CA HIS A 46 1.51 24.08 -7.86
C HIS A 46 3.01 23.93 -8.11
N TYR A 47 3.59 24.87 -8.84
CA TYR A 47 5.03 24.81 -9.18
C TYR A 47 5.94 24.90 -7.96
N LEU A 48 5.58 25.71 -6.96
CA LEU A 48 6.35 25.79 -5.71
C LEU A 48 6.21 24.50 -4.89
N ARG A 49 5.03 23.88 -4.86
CA ARG A 49 4.85 22.58 -4.20
C ARG A 49 5.72 21.50 -4.83
N VAL A 50 5.71 21.40 -6.15
CA VAL A 50 6.58 20.45 -6.88
C VAL A 50 8.05 20.75 -6.60
N LEU A 51 8.46 22.02 -6.65
CA LEU A 51 9.85 22.41 -6.36
C LEU A 51 10.28 22.01 -4.94
N ILE A 52 9.44 22.22 -3.93
CA ILE A 52 9.68 21.82 -2.54
C ILE A 52 9.90 20.30 -2.45
N LEU A 53 9.02 19.50 -3.06
CA LEU A 53 9.14 18.05 -3.05
C LEU A 53 10.45 17.60 -3.72
N GLN A 54 10.79 18.15 -4.89
CA GLN A 54 12.02 17.80 -5.58
C GLN A 54 13.26 18.26 -4.81
N ALA A 55 13.24 19.46 -4.24
CA ALA A 55 14.34 19.96 -3.41
C ALA A 55 14.55 19.06 -2.18
N ASN A 56 13.49 18.68 -1.48
CA ASN A 56 13.58 17.78 -0.33
C ASN A 56 14.11 16.39 -0.73
N LYS A 57 13.68 15.87 -1.90
CA LYS A 57 14.11 14.57 -2.42
C LYS A 57 15.61 14.53 -2.76
N TYR A 58 16.11 15.55 -3.42
CA TYR A 58 17.48 15.57 -3.95
C TYR A 58 18.49 16.31 -3.06
N CYS A 59 18.04 16.94 -1.96
CA CYS A 59 18.93 17.63 -1.05
C CYS A 59 19.89 16.64 -0.36
N PRO A 60 21.21 16.81 -0.46
CA PRO A 60 22.19 15.94 0.18
C PRO A 60 22.18 16.06 1.71
N ILE A 61 21.62 17.16 2.24
CA ILE A 61 21.48 17.40 3.68
C ILE A 61 20.03 17.15 4.08
N ASN A 62 19.84 16.41 5.16
CA ASN A 62 18.48 16.21 5.69
C ASN A 62 17.93 17.50 6.29
N MET A 63 17.09 18.20 5.50
CA MET A 63 16.46 19.46 5.89
C MET A 63 15.23 19.29 6.78
N ARG A 64 14.71 18.05 6.94
CA ARG A 64 13.45 17.77 7.68
C ARG A 64 13.42 18.31 9.10
N PRO A 65 14.48 18.18 9.92
CA PRO A 65 14.49 18.75 11.26
C PRO A 65 14.34 20.28 11.26
N PHE A 66 14.97 20.97 10.29
CA PHE A 66 14.88 22.44 10.15
C PHE A 66 13.51 22.87 9.64
N LEU A 67 12.89 22.09 8.78
CA LEU A 67 11.54 22.32 8.24
C LEU A 67 10.44 21.82 9.19
N LYS A 68 10.80 21.29 10.35
CA LYS A 68 9.86 20.71 11.34
C LYS A 68 8.97 19.63 10.74
N ILE A 69 9.50 18.83 9.82
CA ILE A 69 8.81 17.68 9.24
C ILE A 69 8.95 16.52 10.23
N GLU A 70 7.81 16.09 10.78
CA GLU A 70 7.76 14.95 11.68
C GLU A 70 7.83 13.63 10.93
N LYS A 71 8.35 12.60 11.59
CA LYS A 71 8.27 11.23 11.09
C LYS A 71 6.84 10.73 11.19
N GLY A 72 6.41 9.92 10.23
CA GLY A 72 5.07 9.35 10.21
C GLY A 72 5.08 7.84 10.03
N LEU A 73 3.89 7.26 10.16
CA LEU A 73 3.61 5.88 9.79
C LEU A 73 2.99 5.86 8.40
N ASP A 74 3.70 5.27 7.46
CA ASP A 74 3.20 5.03 6.11
C ASP A 74 2.37 3.75 6.07
N LEU A 75 1.18 3.80 5.49
CA LEU A 75 0.28 2.65 5.45
C LEU A 75 0.86 1.49 4.66
N LYS A 76 1.41 1.77 3.47
CA LYS A 76 2.08 0.75 2.66
C LYS A 76 3.24 0.12 3.42
N GLY A 77 4.04 0.95 4.12
CA GLY A 77 5.12 0.47 4.99
C GLY A 77 4.62 -0.46 6.07
N MET A 78 3.54 -0.10 6.77
CA MET A 78 2.94 -0.94 7.81
C MET A 78 2.37 -2.24 7.23
N ALA A 79 1.77 -2.21 6.04
CA ALA A 79 1.30 -3.42 5.36
C ALA A 79 2.46 -4.36 4.98
N LEU A 80 3.57 -3.83 4.49
CA LEU A 80 4.78 -4.61 4.19
C LEU A 80 5.43 -5.20 5.47
N PHE A 81 5.46 -4.43 6.57
CA PHE A 81 5.91 -4.96 7.87
C PHE A 81 5.00 -6.08 8.37
N THR A 82 3.68 -5.96 8.21
CA THR A 82 2.73 -7.03 8.56
C THR A 82 3.06 -8.33 7.82
N GLN A 83 3.29 -8.26 6.52
CA GLN A 83 3.66 -9.42 5.69
C GLN A 83 5.01 -10.02 6.13
N ALA A 84 6.00 -9.16 6.40
CA ALA A 84 7.31 -9.60 6.87
C ALA A 84 7.21 -10.29 8.25
N TYR A 85 6.45 -9.73 9.18
CA TYR A 85 6.26 -10.32 10.51
C TYR A 85 5.47 -11.62 10.45
N ALA A 86 4.44 -11.72 9.59
CA ALA A 86 3.72 -12.95 9.34
C ALA A 86 4.66 -14.06 8.84
N SER A 87 5.54 -13.74 7.90
CA SER A 87 6.54 -14.68 7.38
C SER A 87 7.56 -15.10 8.44
N LEU A 88 8.08 -14.14 9.20
CA LEU A 88 9.03 -14.41 10.29
C LEU A 88 8.41 -15.27 11.39
N TYR A 89 7.19 -14.95 11.82
CA TYR A 89 6.47 -15.77 12.79
C TYR A 89 6.25 -17.20 12.29
N SER A 90 5.76 -17.35 11.06
CA SER A 90 5.52 -18.67 10.44
C SER A 90 6.79 -19.52 10.35
N THR A 91 7.96 -18.87 10.22
CA THR A 91 9.25 -19.56 10.07
C THR A 91 9.87 -19.90 11.42
N THR A 92 9.76 -18.98 12.39
CA THR A 92 10.52 -19.07 13.67
C THR A 92 9.66 -19.47 14.87
N GLY A 93 8.35 -19.20 14.84
CA GLY A 93 7.46 -19.32 15.99
C GLY A 93 7.72 -18.29 17.10
N ASP A 94 8.50 -17.24 16.84
CA ASP A 94 8.81 -16.20 17.83
C ASP A 94 7.65 -15.23 18.00
N GLU A 95 7.03 -15.23 19.18
CA GLU A 95 5.85 -14.43 19.53
C GLU A 95 6.06 -12.91 19.40
N ARG A 96 7.30 -12.44 19.40
CA ARG A 96 7.58 -11.01 19.16
C ARG A 96 7.10 -10.56 17.77
N TYR A 97 7.29 -11.40 16.76
CA TYR A 97 6.79 -11.10 15.40
C TYR A 97 5.27 -11.14 15.32
N LEU A 98 4.63 -12.08 16.04
CA LEU A 98 3.16 -12.13 16.11
C LEU A 98 2.59 -10.85 16.74
N THR A 99 3.19 -10.40 17.85
CA THR A 99 2.77 -9.18 18.55
C THR A 99 2.89 -7.96 17.63
N GLU A 100 4.02 -7.78 16.94
CA GLU A 100 4.22 -6.64 16.05
C GLU A 100 3.33 -6.72 14.79
N MET A 101 3.08 -7.92 14.26
CA MET A 101 2.09 -8.14 13.20
C MET A 101 0.70 -7.66 13.63
N GLN A 102 0.23 -8.05 14.80
CA GLN A 102 -1.08 -7.66 15.33
C GLN A 102 -1.19 -6.15 15.57
N ASN A 103 -0.13 -5.50 16.06
CA ASN A 103 -0.04 -4.05 16.21
C ASN A 103 -0.17 -3.34 14.85
N ALA A 104 0.52 -3.84 13.83
CA ALA A 104 0.45 -3.30 12.47
C ALA A 104 -0.93 -3.50 11.83
N VAL A 105 -1.55 -4.67 12.00
CA VAL A 105 -2.93 -4.95 11.55
C VAL A 105 -3.95 -4.04 12.23
N LYS A 106 -3.78 -3.78 13.52
CA LYS A 106 -4.63 -2.83 14.25
C LYS A 106 -4.54 -1.44 13.62
N PHE A 107 -3.32 -0.94 13.36
CA PHE A 107 -3.10 0.33 12.69
C PHE A 107 -3.76 0.36 11.30
N ILE A 108 -3.60 -0.68 10.47
CA ILE A 108 -4.23 -0.78 9.15
C ILE A 108 -5.74 -0.64 9.28
N LYS A 109 -6.39 -1.39 10.18
CA LYS A 109 -7.85 -1.33 10.37
C LYS A 109 -8.33 0.05 10.84
N GLU A 110 -7.59 0.69 11.75
CA GLU A 110 -7.92 2.02 12.27
C GLU A 110 -7.78 3.13 11.20
N LYS A 111 -7.00 2.88 10.14
CA LYS A 111 -6.79 3.83 9.04
C LYS A 111 -7.71 3.60 7.84
N SER A 112 -8.64 2.64 7.92
CA SER A 112 -9.62 2.44 6.86
C SER A 112 -10.48 3.70 6.65
N LEU A 113 -10.72 4.03 5.38
CA LEU A 113 -11.59 5.14 4.95
C LEU A 113 -13.02 4.67 4.66
N LYS A 114 -13.43 3.53 5.23
CA LYS A 114 -14.73 2.90 5.00
C LYS A 114 -15.90 3.84 5.24
N GLU A 115 -15.86 4.64 6.29
CA GLU A 115 -16.94 5.58 6.61
C GLU A 115 -17.16 6.62 5.50
N LYS A 116 -16.09 6.96 4.78
CA LYS A 116 -16.11 7.93 3.68
C LYS A 116 -16.47 7.29 2.33
N CYS A 117 -15.96 6.09 2.07
CA CYS A 117 -16.00 5.45 0.75
C CYS A 117 -17.05 4.34 0.63
N GLY A 118 -17.64 3.91 1.75
CA GLY A 118 -18.58 2.78 1.79
C GLY A 118 -17.88 1.41 1.82
N TYR A 119 -16.62 1.34 1.41
CA TYR A 119 -15.77 0.16 1.41
C TYR A 119 -14.51 0.38 2.22
N ASP A 120 -13.89 -0.69 2.72
CA ASP A 120 -12.57 -0.58 3.30
C ASP A 120 -11.55 -0.24 2.19
N CYS A 121 -10.85 0.88 2.35
CA CYS A 121 -9.83 1.37 1.42
C CYS A 121 -8.87 2.30 2.15
N TRP A 122 -7.72 2.59 1.56
CA TRP A 122 -6.66 3.34 2.25
C TRP A 122 -5.92 4.30 1.33
N ALA A 123 -5.54 5.44 1.91
CA ALA A 123 -4.50 6.28 1.36
C ALA A 123 -3.13 5.73 1.80
N SER A 124 -2.20 5.54 0.87
CA SER A 124 -0.88 4.99 1.19
C SER A 124 0.01 5.97 1.96
N HIS A 125 -0.14 7.27 1.72
CA HIS A 125 0.74 8.29 2.27
C HIS A 125 0.21 8.94 3.55
N TYR A 126 1.12 9.32 4.44
CA TYR A 126 0.82 10.12 5.64
C TYR A 126 1.10 11.63 5.44
N TYR A 127 1.33 12.06 4.21
CA TYR A 127 1.64 13.44 3.80
C TYR A 127 0.90 13.80 2.50
N PRO A 128 0.59 15.10 2.27
CA PRO A 128 0.00 15.52 1.00
C PRO A 128 1.05 15.48 -0.12
N TYR A 129 0.65 14.97 -1.27
CA TYR A 129 1.50 14.85 -2.45
C TYR A 129 0.95 15.71 -3.60
N THR A 130 1.84 16.24 -4.43
CA THR A 130 1.51 16.96 -5.66
C THR A 130 2.48 16.52 -6.76
N GLY A 131 1.99 15.86 -7.79
CA GLY A 131 2.77 15.38 -8.93
C GLY A 131 3.10 16.48 -9.93
N ILE A 132 4.12 16.22 -10.77
CA ILE A 132 4.50 17.08 -11.88
C ILE A 132 3.34 17.16 -12.91
N ASP A 133 2.61 16.06 -13.07
CA ASP A 133 1.41 15.89 -13.90
C ASP A 133 0.15 16.60 -13.36
N ARG A 134 0.30 17.40 -12.28
CA ARG A 134 -0.76 18.06 -11.52
C ARG A 134 -1.63 17.15 -10.68
N SER A 135 -1.34 15.86 -10.58
CA SER A 135 -2.01 14.99 -9.61
C SER A 135 -1.82 15.52 -8.20
N THR A 136 -2.85 15.42 -7.37
CA THR A 136 -2.82 15.83 -5.97
C THR A 136 -3.48 14.75 -5.14
N LEU A 137 -2.72 14.16 -4.22
CA LEU A 137 -3.22 13.19 -3.25
C LEU A 137 -3.33 13.85 -1.89
N SER A 138 -4.48 13.74 -1.28
CA SER A 138 -4.71 14.12 0.11
C SER A 138 -4.53 12.90 1.02
N LEU A 139 -4.44 13.14 2.32
CA LEU A 139 -4.40 12.07 3.33
C LEU A 139 -5.66 11.19 3.36
N GLU A 140 -6.73 11.67 2.71
CA GLU A 140 -8.03 11.01 2.64
C GLU A 140 -8.39 10.54 1.23
N THR A 141 -7.44 10.53 0.31
CA THR A 141 -7.63 10.00 -1.04
C THR A 141 -7.13 8.56 -1.07
N PRO A 142 -8.04 7.57 -1.09
CA PRO A 142 -7.61 6.19 -1.16
C PRO A 142 -6.97 5.90 -2.52
N ASP A 143 -5.92 5.10 -2.49
CA ASP A 143 -5.19 4.70 -3.69
C ASP A 143 -5.05 3.17 -3.77
N ILE A 144 -4.80 2.71 -4.98
CA ILE A 144 -4.72 1.29 -5.28
C ILE A 144 -3.54 0.62 -4.59
N ILE A 145 -2.42 1.33 -4.40
CA ILE A 145 -1.20 0.76 -3.82
C ILE A 145 -1.42 0.49 -2.33
N GLY A 146 -1.91 1.49 -1.59
CA GLY A 146 -2.23 1.35 -0.16
C GLY A 146 -3.28 0.27 0.08
N THR A 147 -4.35 0.30 -0.72
CA THR A 147 -5.46 -0.65 -0.60
C THR A 147 -5.00 -2.08 -0.92
N SER A 148 -4.29 -2.31 -2.02
CA SER A 148 -3.80 -3.64 -2.40
C SER A 148 -2.83 -4.22 -1.37
N GLN A 149 -1.90 -3.42 -0.85
CA GLN A 149 -0.95 -3.87 0.16
C GLN A 149 -1.64 -4.16 1.51
N ALA A 150 -2.66 -3.37 1.89
CA ALA A 150 -3.46 -3.65 3.08
C ALA A 150 -4.24 -4.97 2.94
N ILE A 151 -4.85 -5.24 1.77
CA ILE A 151 -5.53 -6.52 1.50
C ILE A 151 -4.56 -7.70 1.72
N ILE A 152 -3.37 -7.64 1.10
CA ILE A 152 -2.38 -8.73 1.22
C ILE A 152 -1.95 -8.90 2.67
N ALA A 153 -1.69 -7.81 3.39
CA ALA A 153 -1.30 -7.84 4.80
C ALA A 153 -2.38 -8.49 5.68
N LEU A 154 -3.66 -8.14 5.47
CA LEU A 154 -4.78 -8.71 6.20
C LEU A 154 -4.94 -10.21 5.90
N ILE A 155 -4.74 -10.63 4.65
CA ILE A 155 -4.77 -12.04 4.25
C ILE A 155 -3.65 -12.83 4.94
N GLU A 156 -2.41 -12.30 4.94
CA GLU A 156 -1.27 -12.97 5.59
C GLU A 156 -1.46 -13.08 7.11
N SER A 157 -2.01 -12.02 7.75
CA SER A 157 -2.38 -12.07 9.15
C SER A 157 -3.49 -13.10 9.41
N TYR A 158 -4.56 -13.11 8.61
CA TYR A 158 -5.66 -14.07 8.72
C TYR A 158 -5.19 -15.53 8.61
N LYS A 159 -4.22 -15.81 7.76
CA LYS A 159 -3.66 -17.17 7.63
C LYS A 159 -3.10 -17.69 8.97
N ILE A 160 -2.61 -16.80 9.81
CA ILE A 160 -2.03 -17.09 11.13
C ILE A 160 -3.09 -17.03 12.23
N THR A 161 -3.80 -15.89 12.33
CA THR A 161 -4.70 -15.58 13.46
C THR A 161 -6.05 -16.25 13.35
N LYS A 162 -6.52 -16.57 12.13
CA LYS A 162 -7.89 -17.00 11.82
C LYS A 162 -8.97 -16.00 12.26
N ASN A 163 -8.61 -14.74 12.44
CA ASN A 163 -9.55 -13.69 12.83
C ASN A 163 -10.46 -13.31 11.65
N ALA A 164 -11.73 -13.68 11.73
CA ALA A 164 -12.71 -13.46 10.65
C ALA A 164 -12.82 -11.98 10.22
N VAL A 165 -12.65 -11.04 11.15
CA VAL A 165 -12.70 -9.60 10.85
C VAL A 165 -11.63 -9.20 9.83
N GLU A 166 -10.44 -9.79 9.87
CA GLU A 166 -9.36 -9.48 8.91
C GLU A 166 -9.76 -9.91 7.49
N LYS A 167 -10.41 -11.06 7.35
CA LYS A 167 -10.94 -11.55 6.08
C LYS A 167 -12.10 -10.68 5.57
N GLU A 168 -13.02 -10.27 6.45
CA GLU A 168 -14.16 -9.40 6.12
C GLU A 168 -13.67 -8.02 5.62
N VAL A 169 -12.69 -7.42 6.29
CA VAL A 169 -12.09 -6.15 5.88
C VAL A 169 -11.38 -6.30 4.53
N ALA A 170 -10.62 -7.39 4.33
CA ALA A 170 -9.98 -7.67 3.05
C ALA A 170 -11.02 -7.85 1.93
N SER A 171 -12.12 -8.57 2.19
CA SER A 171 -13.21 -8.75 1.22
C SER A 171 -13.88 -7.43 0.85
N SER A 172 -14.17 -6.58 1.83
CA SER A 172 -14.72 -5.23 1.60
C SER A 172 -13.77 -4.38 0.74
N ALA A 173 -12.46 -4.52 0.94
CA ALA A 173 -11.47 -3.80 0.14
C ALA A 173 -11.34 -4.33 -1.30
N ILE A 174 -11.61 -5.62 -1.54
CA ILE A 174 -11.73 -6.17 -2.90
C ILE A 174 -12.91 -5.50 -3.62
N GLU A 175 -14.06 -5.30 -2.94
CA GLU A 175 -15.17 -4.57 -3.55
C GLU A 175 -14.80 -3.14 -3.95
N TYR A 176 -13.99 -2.46 -3.13
CA TYR A 176 -13.48 -1.14 -3.52
C TYR A 176 -12.64 -1.19 -4.81
N LEU A 177 -11.72 -2.14 -4.92
CA LEU A 177 -10.90 -2.27 -6.13
C LEU A 177 -11.77 -2.49 -7.38
N VAL A 178 -12.77 -3.37 -7.27
CA VAL A 178 -13.60 -3.77 -8.40
C VAL A 178 -14.63 -2.72 -8.78
N ASN A 179 -15.32 -2.14 -7.80
CA ASN A 179 -16.47 -1.26 -8.06
C ASN A 179 -16.02 0.20 -8.29
N GLU A 180 -14.90 0.64 -7.69
CA GLU A 180 -14.49 2.04 -7.74
C GLU A 180 -13.27 2.29 -8.64
N LEU A 181 -12.39 1.29 -8.78
CA LEU A 181 -11.14 1.49 -9.51
C LEU A 181 -11.08 0.77 -10.86
N PHE A 182 -11.82 -0.33 -11.05
CA PHE A 182 -11.80 -1.05 -12.33
C PHE A 182 -12.62 -0.32 -13.39
N ILE A 183 -12.02 -0.11 -14.57
CA ILE A 183 -12.66 0.48 -15.75
C ILE A 183 -12.74 -0.58 -16.84
N ASP A 184 -13.96 -0.94 -17.23
CA ASP A 184 -14.25 -2.00 -18.21
C ASP A 184 -14.89 -1.49 -19.53
N ASP A 185 -15.48 -0.30 -19.52
CA ASP A 185 -16.19 0.30 -20.65
C ASP A 185 -15.25 1.05 -21.62
N VAL A 186 -14.01 0.59 -21.72
CA VAL A 186 -12.95 1.15 -22.57
C VAL A 186 -12.30 0.07 -23.42
N GLU A 187 -11.61 0.46 -24.49
CA GLU A 187 -10.92 -0.47 -25.39
C GLU A 187 -9.88 -1.33 -24.67
N ILE A 188 -9.21 -0.75 -23.67
CA ILE A 188 -8.18 -1.41 -22.84
C ILE A 188 -8.61 -1.32 -21.38
N PRO A 189 -9.25 -2.36 -20.80
CA PRO A 189 -9.67 -2.39 -19.40
C PRO A 189 -8.50 -2.29 -18.43
N PHE A 190 -8.61 -1.46 -17.38
CA PHE A 190 -7.52 -1.27 -16.41
C PHE A 190 -8.05 -0.83 -15.04
N PHE A 191 -7.15 -0.85 -14.03
CA PHE A 191 -7.42 -0.25 -12.74
C PHE A 191 -6.85 1.17 -12.66
N LYS A 192 -7.68 2.14 -12.27
CA LYS A 192 -7.25 3.51 -11.93
C LYS A 192 -6.32 3.49 -10.72
N TYR A 193 -5.46 4.50 -10.62
CA TYR A 193 -4.61 4.67 -9.44
C TYR A 193 -5.41 5.13 -8.21
N THR A 194 -6.38 6.04 -8.39
CA THR A 194 -7.30 6.53 -7.34
C THR A 194 -8.74 6.53 -7.82
N GLY A 195 -9.70 6.59 -6.87
CA GLY A 195 -11.14 6.77 -7.18
C GLY A 195 -11.52 8.20 -7.59
N SER A 196 -10.60 9.17 -7.50
CA SER A 196 -10.84 10.53 -8.00
C SER A 196 -10.94 10.56 -9.53
N ASN A 197 -11.55 11.62 -10.09
CA ASN A 197 -11.72 11.83 -11.55
C ASN A 197 -10.35 12.03 -12.23
N GLU A 198 -9.54 10.99 -12.27
CA GLU A 198 -8.35 10.92 -13.11
C GLU A 198 -8.79 10.82 -14.56
N ASP A 199 -8.00 11.42 -15.45
CA ASP A 199 -8.22 11.26 -16.89
C ASP A 199 -8.27 9.76 -17.22
N PRO A 200 -9.40 9.22 -17.75
CA PRO A 200 -9.52 7.81 -18.07
C PRO A 200 -8.54 7.34 -19.15
N LYS A 201 -7.78 8.25 -19.74
CA LYS A 201 -6.69 7.94 -20.67
C LYS A 201 -5.35 7.66 -19.98
N LEU A 202 -5.23 7.97 -18.69
CA LEU A 202 -4.00 7.75 -17.94
C LEU A 202 -3.98 6.32 -17.39
N ILE A 203 -3.45 5.39 -18.17
CA ILE A 203 -3.26 4.01 -17.75
C ILE A 203 -1.97 3.91 -16.92
N THR A 204 -2.12 3.60 -15.65
CA THR A 204 -0.99 3.37 -14.75
C THR A 204 -0.79 1.85 -14.57
N LEU A 205 0.14 1.26 -15.32
CA LEU A 205 0.28 -0.19 -15.41
C LEU A 205 0.56 -0.88 -14.07
N ASN A 206 1.37 -0.27 -13.20
CA ASN A 206 1.62 -0.82 -11.87
C ASN A 206 0.37 -0.83 -10.97
N ALA A 207 -0.62 0.02 -11.23
CA ALA A 207 -1.89 -0.02 -10.54
C ALA A 207 -2.61 -1.34 -10.82
N SER A 208 -2.76 -1.71 -12.10
CA SER A 208 -3.36 -2.98 -12.50
C SER A 208 -2.58 -4.20 -11.96
N ALA A 209 -1.24 -4.15 -11.97
CA ALA A 209 -0.41 -5.22 -11.43
C ALA A 209 -0.63 -5.41 -9.91
N GLN A 210 -0.72 -4.31 -9.14
CA GLN A 210 -0.97 -4.36 -7.70
C GLN A 210 -2.39 -4.88 -7.37
N ALA A 211 -3.40 -4.46 -8.12
CA ALA A 211 -4.75 -4.99 -7.96
C ALA A 211 -4.79 -6.49 -8.24
N LEU A 212 -4.16 -6.95 -9.32
CA LEU A 212 -4.09 -8.37 -9.67
C LEU A 212 -3.40 -9.20 -8.59
N GLU A 213 -2.32 -8.70 -8.00
CA GLU A 213 -1.64 -9.35 -6.89
C GLU A 213 -2.59 -9.53 -5.69
N ALA A 214 -3.27 -8.46 -5.28
CA ALA A 214 -4.18 -8.48 -4.14
C ALA A 214 -5.39 -9.39 -4.38
N ILE A 215 -6.05 -9.27 -5.56
CA ILE A 215 -7.18 -10.11 -5.92
C ILE A 215 -6.75 -11.59 -6.02
N SER A 216 -5.59 -11.89 -6.61
CA SER A 216 -5.08 -13.25 -6.70
C SER A 216 -4.76 -13.84 -5.32
N ALA A 217 -4.25 -13.04 -4.39
CA ALA A 217 -4.02 -13.47 -3.01
C ALA A 217 -5.35 -13.79 -2.31
N PHE A 218 -6.38 -12.96 -2.52
CA PHE A 218 -7.72 -13.20 -1.98
C PHE A 218 -8.38 -14.44 -2.59
N GLN A 219 -8.29 -14.64 -3.91
CA GLN A 219 -8.82 -15.81 -4.61
C GLN A 219 -8.23 -17.15 -4.12
N LYS A 220 -6.99 -17.15 -3.65
CA LYS A 220 -6.38 -18.34 -3.00
C LYS A 220 -6.96 -18.64 -1.63
N LEU A 221 -7.53 -17.63 -0.96
CA LEU A 221 -8.17 -17.76 0.33
C LEU A 221 -9.65 -18.12 0.19
N GLU A 222 -10.33 -17.44 -0.71
CA GLU A 222 -11.76 -17.61 -1.02
C GLU A 222 -12.00 -17.38 -2.50
N TYR A 223 -12.33 -18.47 -3.20
CA TYR A 223 -12.59 -18.38 -4.64
C TYR A 223 -13.91 -17.68 -4.92
N ARG A 224 -13.86 -16.67 -5.78
CA ARG A 224 -15.01 -15.91 -6.29
C ARG A 224 -14.98 -15.91 -7.83
N SER A 225 -15.97 -16.53 -8.45
CA SER A 225 -16.04 -16.66 -9.91
C SER A 225 -16.24 -15.34 -10.64
N ASP A 226 -16.85 -14.35 -10.00
CA ASP A 226 -17.08 -12.99 -10.52
C ASP A 226 -15.77 -12.16 -10.68
N LEU A 227 -14.73 -12.47 -9.92
CA LEU A 227 -13.43 -11.79 -10.00
C LEU A 227 -12.56 -12.31 -11.16
N GLN A 228 -12.81 -13.52 -11.65
CA GLN A 228 -12.00 -14.15 -12.69
C GLN A 228 -11.99 -13.34 -14.01
N PRO A 229 -13.12 -12.90 -14.58
CA PRO A 229 -13.13 -12.10 -15.80
C PRO A 229 -12.39 -10.76 -15.65
N ILE A 230 -12.48 -10.13 -14.47
CA ILE A 230 -11.80 -8.87 -14.16
C ILE A 230 -10.28 -9.06 -14.18
N CYS A 231 -9.81 -10.13 -13.51
CA CYS A 231 -8.38 -10.49 -13.51
C CYS A 231 -7.87 -10.78 -14.92
N GLU A 232 -8.63 -11.53 -15.73
CA GLU A 232 -8.24 -11.86 -17.09
C GLU A 232 -8.11 -10.61 -17.97
N LYS A 233 -9.10 -9.70 -17.93
CA LYS A 233 -9.07 -8.44 -18.67
C LYS A 233 -7.88 -7.56 -18.25
N ALA A 234 -7.66 -7.36 -16.96
CA ALA A 234 -6.55 -6.56 -16.47
C ALA A 234 -5.18 -7.18 -16.79
N ALA A 235 -5.06 -8.52 -16.73
CA ALA A 235 -3.84 -9.23 -17.13
C ALA A 235 -3.57 -9.10 -18.62
N GLN A 236 -4.61 -9.20 -19.47
CA GLN A 236 -4.50 -8.98 -20.91
C GLN A 236 -4.01 -7.56 -21.24
N THR A 237 -4.47 -6.56 -20.49
CA THR A 237 -3.98 -5.19 -20.62
C THR A 237 -2.47 -5.10 -20.38
N LEU A 238 -1.98 -5.73 -19.31
CA LEU A 238 -0.53 -5.75 -19.03
C LEU A 238 0.26 -6.43 -20.15
N LEU A 239 -0.23 -7.56 -20.67
CA LEU A 239 0.40 -8.25 -21.79
C LEU A 239 0.39 -7.44 -23.09
N HIS A 240 -0.75 -6.78 -23.39
CA HIS A 240 -0.90 -5.97 -24.62
C HIS A 240 -0.03 -4.72 -24.59
N THR A 241 0.22 -4.16 -23.42
CA THR A 241 1.04 -2.93 -23.27
C THR A 241 2.52 -3.21 -23.13
N GLN A 242 2.93 -4.46 -23.01
CA GLN A 242 4.34 -4.84 -22.97
C GLN A 242 4.97 -4.65 -24.34
N ARG A 243 6.14 -4.03 -24.39
CA ARG A 243 6.92 -3.85 -25.62
C ARG A 243 7.65 -5.11 -26.00
N ASP A 244 8.12 -5.18 -27.26
CA ASP A 244 8.86 -6.34 -27.79
C ASP A 244 10.15 -6.64 -27.01
N ASP A 245 10.76 -5.64 -26.37
CA ASP A 245 11.93 -5.79 -25.51
C ASP A 245 11.61 -6.24 -24.08
N GLY A 246 10.33 -6.48 -23.78
CA GLY A 246 9.84 -6.88 -22.46
C GLY A 246 9.65 -5.72 -21.48
N SER A 247 9.89 -4.48 -21.86
CA SER A 247 9.61 -3.29 -21.03
C SER A 247 8.15 -2.85 -21.12
N TRP A 248 7.74 -2.01 -20.16
CA TRP A 248 6.46 -1.31 -20.15
C TRP A 248 6.63 0.20 -20.19
#